data_9ad2aca7f5c01d422c001c86d0de21bc
#
_entry.id   9ad2aca7f5c01d422c001c86d0de21bc
#
_cell.length_a   1.000
_cell.length_b   1.000
_cell.length_c   1.000
_cell.angle_alpha   90.00
_cell.angle_beta   90.00
_cell.angle_gamma   90.00
#
_symmetry.space_group_name_H-M   'P 1'
#
loop_
_entity.id
_entity.type
_entity.pdbx_description
1 polymer ?
#
loop_
_entity_poly.entity_id
_entity_poly.type
_entity_poly.pdbx_seq_one_letter_code
_entity_poly.pdbx_strand_id
1 'polypeptide(L)' 'MIYLLIRKFHIADSNMKPEYQIDKHTNNLDQANKFLSALTLLEDSQHITWHIIKHDFNEPLILTKEVA' A
#
# COMPACT_ATOMS: atom_id res chain seq x y z
N MET A 1 5.48 -1.57 16.24
CA MET A 1 4.79 -2.04 15.02
C MET A 1 4.12 -0.86 14.32
N ILE A 2 4.26 -0.76 13.03
CA ILE A 2 3.65 0.32 12.26
C ILE A 2 2.77 -0.24 11.15
N TYR A 3 1.88 0.61 10.66
CA TYR A 3 1.03 0.33 9.51
C TYR A 3 1.51 1.19 8.35
N LEU A 4 1.72 0.56 7.21
CA LEU A 4 2.19 1.22 6.00
C LEU A 4 1.04 1.27 5.00
N LEU A 5 0.86 2.44 4.39
CA LEU A 5 -0.07 2.59 3.27
C LEU A 5 0.73 2.48 1.99
N ILE A 6 0.43 1.45 1.23
CA ILE A 6 1.15 1.09 0.02
C ILE A 6 0.30 1.42 -1.18
N ARG A 7 0.87 2.18 -2.11
CA ARG A 7 0.28 2.41 -3.42
C ARG A 7 0.83 1.37 -4.38
N LYS A 8 -0.06 0.59 -4.96
CA LYS A 8 0.30 -0.41 -5.96
C LYS A 8 -0.14 0.08 -7.33
N PHE A 9 0.83 0.19 -8.23
CA PHE A 9 0.58 0.56 -9.62
C PHE A 9 0.41 -0.72 -10.44
N HIS A 10 -0.76 -0.87 -11.05
CA HIS A 10 -1.05 -1.99 -11.95
C HIS A 10 -0.69 -1.57 -13.36
N ILE A 11 0.33 -2.22 -13.93
CA ILE A 11 0.79 -1.92 -15.27
C ILE A 11 0.00 -2.78 -16.27
N ALA A 12 -0.51 -2.16 -17.33
CA ALA A 12 -1.35 -2.86 -18.31
C ALA A 12 -0.61 -3.91 -19.12
N ASP A 13 0.71 -3.81 -19.22
CA ASP A 13 1.54 -4.80 -19.92
C ASP A 13 1.77 -6.00 -19.00
N SER A 14 1.31 -7.19 -19.44
CA SER A 14 1.43 -8.43 -18.68
C SER A 14 2.88 -8.87 -18.42
N ASN A 15 3.84 -8.34 -19.14
CA ASN A 15 5.26 -8.66 -18.96
C ASN A 15 5.93 -7.80 -17.88
N MET A 16 5.24 -6.78 -17.36
CA MET A 16 5.80 -5.90 -16.35
C MET A 16 5.22 -6.21 -14.98
N LYS A 17 6.08 -6.20 -13.97
CA LYS A 17 5.66 -6.41 -12.59
C LYS A 17 5.04 -5.13 -12.03
N PRO A 18 4.03 -5.25 -11.15
CA PRO A 18 3.47 -4.07 -10.48
C PRO A 18 4.55 -3.33 -9.70
N GLU A 19 4.43 -2.02 -9.65
CA GLU A 19 5.30 -1.19 -8.81
C GLU A 19 4.60 -0.86 -7.50
N TYR A 20 5.39 -0.73 -6.43
CA TYR A 20 4.88 -0.41 -5.10
C TYR A 20 5.57 0.83 -4.58
N GLN A 21 4.81 1.67 -3.89
CA GLN A 21 5.34 2.86 -3.24
C GLN A 21 4.74 2.98 -1.84
N ILE A 22 5.60 3.21 -0.84
CA ILE A 22 5.15 3.54 0.50
C ILE A 22 4.78 5.01 0.51
N ASP A 23 3.50 5.31 0.74
CA ASP A 23 3.02 6.68 0.72
C ASP A 23 3.00 7.31 2.12
N LYS A 24 2.46 6.57 3.09
CA LYS A 24 2.33 7.04 4.47
C LYS A 24 2.58 5.90 5.44
N HIS A 25 2.87 6.27 6.69
CA HIS A 25 2.96 5.30 7.77
C HIS A 25 2.33 5.89 9.04
N THR A 26 1.84 5.02 9.90
CA THR A 26 1.30 5.41 11.19
C THR A 26 1.37 4.23 12.15
N ASN A 27 1.41 4.51 13.45
CA ASN A 27 1.34 3.47 14.48
C ASN A 27 -0.09 3.23 14.97
N ASN A 28 -1.07 3.89 14.37
CA ASN A 28 -2.48 3.82 14.78
C ASN A 28 -3.31 3.23 13.63
N LEU A 29 -3.92 2.07 13.87
CA LEU A 29 -4.72 1.38 12.86
C LEU A 29 -5.94 2.19 12.41
N ASP A 30 -6.61 2.88 13.33
CA ASP A 30 -7.77 3.71 12.98
C ASP A 30 -7.36 4.83 12.04
N GLN A 31 -6.21 5.45 12.28
CA GLN A 31 -5.68 6.47 11.40
C GLN A 31 -5.30 5.90 10.02
N ALA A 32 -4.71 4.71 10.00
CA ALA A 32 -4.38 4.02 8.75
C ALA A 32 -5.64 3.77 7.92
N ASN A 33 -6.73 3.32 8.55
CA ASN A 33 -8.00 3.09 7.87
C ASN A 33 -8.61 4.39 7.34
N LYS A 34 -8.50 5.49 8.06
CA LYS A 34 -8.95 6.81 7.60
C LYS A 34 -8.16 7.27 6.38
N PHE A 35 -6.84 7.10 6.40
CA PHE A 35 -6.00 7.41 5.25
C PHE A 35 -6.36 6.55 4.04
N LEU A 36 -6.57 5.26 4.25
CA LEU A 36 -6.96 4.35 3.18
C LEU A 36 -8.26 4.79 2.52
N SER A 37 -9.28 5.11 3.32
CA SER A 37 -10.57 5.57 2.81
C SER A 37 -10.43 6.86 2.02
N ALA A 38 -9.69 7.84 2.54
CA ALA A 38 -9.49 9.13 1.88
C ALA A 38 -8.72 8.97 0.57
N LEU A 39 -7.65 8.19 0.57
CA LEU A 39 -6.84 7.97 -0.63
C LEU A 39 -7.59 7.18 -1.69
N THR A 40 -8.40 6.21 -1.30
CA THR A 40 -9.23 5.45 -2.23
C THR A 40 -10.28 6.34 -2.88
N LEU A 41 -10.86 7.29 -2.15
CA LEU A 41 -11.82 8.24 -2.69
C LEU A 41 -11.17 9.25 -3.65
N LEU A 42 -9.95 9.68 -3.36
CA LEU A 42 -9.23 10.66 -4.17
C LEU A 42 -8.61 10.03 -5.43
N GLU A 43 -8.28 8.77 -5.37
CA GLU A 43 -7.63 8.07 -6.48
C GLU A 43 -8.67 7.38 -7.35
N ASP A 44 -8.91 7.95 -8.53
CA ASP A 44 -9.92 7.47 -9.47
C ASP A 44 -9.31 6.66 -10.62
N SER A 45 -8.09 6.18 -10.46
CA SER A 45 -7.41 5.41 -11.49
C SER A 45 -7.64 3.91 -11.30
N GLN A 46 -8.00 3.21 -12.38
CA GLN A 46 -8.08 1.75 -12.39
C GLN A 46 -6.73 1.07 -12.25
N HIS A 47 -5.65 1.83 -12.42
CA HIS A 47 -4.28 1.30 -12.39
C HIS A 47 -3.63 1.41 -11.03
N ILE A 48 -4.31 2.03 -10.06
CA ILE A 48 -3.76 2.23 -8.72
C ILE A 48 -4.70 1.65 -7.67
N THR A 49 -4.15 0.84 -6.79
CA THR A 49 -4.85 0.35 -5.61
C THR A 49 -4.07 0.69 -4.35
N TRP A 50 -4.77 0.80 -3.24
CA TRP A 50 -4.18 1.12 -1.95
C TRP A 50 -4.32 -0.06 -1.01
N HIS A 51 -3.27 -0.30 -0.22
CA HIS A 51 -3.23 -1.43 0.71
C HIS A 51 -2.64 -0.97 2.04
N ILE A 52 -3.11 -1.60 3.12
CA ILE A 52 -2.49 -1.43 4.43
C ILE A 52 -1.73 -2.71 4.74
N ILE A 53 -0.47 -2.58 5.12
CA ILE A 53 0.32 -3.70 5.63
C ILE A 53 0.83 -3.35 7.02
N LYS A 54 0.87 -4.36 7.87
CA LYS A 54 1.39 -4.28 9.21
C LYS A 54 2.86 -4.71 9.17
N HIS A 55 3.74 -3.84 9.63
CA HIS A 55 5.17 -4.09 9.56
C HIS A 55 5.79 -4.11 10.96
N ASP A 56 6.59 -5.13 11.23
CA ASP A 56 7.44 -5.21 12.40
C ASP A 56 8.87 -4.84 12.00
N PHE A 57 9.46 -3.90 12.73
CA PHE A 57 10.82 -3.43 12.45
C PHE A 57 11.89 -4.53 12.55
N ASN A 58 11.60 -5.64 13.21
CA ASN A 58 12.52 -6.76 13.34
C ASN A 58 12.54 -7.67 12.11
N GLU A 59 11.67 -7.44 11.13
CA GLU A 59 11.56 -8.25 9.93
C GLU A 59 11.81 -7.41 8.68
N PRO A 60 12.41 -8.01 7.62
CA PRO A 60 12.57 -7.31 6.35
C PRO A 60 11.22 -7.08 5.68
N LEU A 61 11.07 -5.91 5.08
CA LEU A 61 9.85 -5.57 4.34
C LEU A 61 9.93 -6.09 2.91
N ILE A 62 9.04 -7.00 2.57
CA ILE A 62 8.95 -7.56 1.22
C ILE A 62 7.55 -7.25 0.66
N LEU A 63 7.44 -6.15 -0.09
CA LEU A 63 6.14 -5.65 -0.59
C LEU A 63 5.46 -6.64 -1.54
N THR A 64 6.22 -7.32 -2.38
CA THR A 64 5.67 -8.28 -3.33
C THR A 64 5.00 -9.47 -2.64
N LYS A 65 5.47 -9.82 -1.44
CA LYS A 65 4.90 -10.92 -0.66
C LYS A 65 3.69 -10.46 0.14
N GLU A 66 3.72 -9.26 0.71
CA GLU A 66 2.72 -8.80 1.67
C GLU A 66 1.50 -8.16 0.99
N VAL A 67 1.65 -7.65 -0.23
CA VAL A 67 0.60 -6.98 -0.98
C VAL A 67 0.07 -7.84 -2.13
N ALA A 68 0.61 -9.01 -2.31
CA ALA A 68 0.25 -9.92 -3.41
C ALA A 68 -1.25 -10.37 -3.35
#